data_dff86c42cb5b0e803a4bb76750c9126f
#
_entry.id   dff86c42cb5b0e803a4bb76750c9126f
#
_cell.length_a   1.000
_cell.length_b   1.000
_cell.length_c   1.000
_cell.angle_alpha   90.00
_cell.angle_beta   90.00
_cell.angle_gamma   90.00
#
_symmetry.space_group_name_H-M   'P 1'
#
loop_
_entity.id
_entity.type
_entity.pdbx_description
1 polymer ?
#
loop_
_entity_poly.entity_id
_entity_poly.type
_entity_poly.pdbx_seq_one_letter_code
_entity_poly.pdbx_strand_id
1 'polypeptide(L)'
;FSNGNGFNFNINNAISTKEYSCTLEIQEANLLNTEDSNDDKTLLSAGKNVQNNSQLARNQTTTSYNHLTPTHTIKNKLSVKSSDIIHNSADNNCIKDPPPIADRPEKTKSIYTKPIEDKSVAVHSPSAINKNSNSSQKKKSKLSEEEICEKLRKIVSLGDPNRKYKKHEKIGQGASGVVYNGIETSTGKKVAIKQMQLKQQPKKELIINEICVMKANRHPNVVNYLDSYLVGGTGTVADELWVVMEYLDGGSLTEVVTETFMDEGHIAAVCRECLQALDFLHTNNVIHRDIKSDNILLGLDGSVKLTDFGFCAQLNNEQTKRSTMVGTPYWMAPEVVTRKQYGPKVDVWSLGIMALEMIDGEPPYLNENPLRALYLIATNGKPEIKEKSRLSVVFLDFLDKCLEVQVEKRISASELLTHPFIVRKAKPLSSLTPLIVVAKEQAASRSH
;
A
#
# COMPACT_ATOMS: atom_id res chain seq x y z
N PHE A 1 30.94 44.99 29.57
CA PHE A 1 30.82 44.12 30.77
C PHE A 1 29.44 43.48 30.73
N SER A 2 29.37 42.32 30.22
CA SER A 2 28.11 41.57 30.23
C SER A 2 28.40 40.11 29.89
N ASN A 3 28.01 39.22 30.74
CA ASN A 3 27.97 37.79 30.48
C ASN A 3 26.51 37.40 30.32
N GLY A 4 26.13 36.92 29.13
CA GLY A 4 24.85 36.28 28.84
C GLY A 4 25.06 34.80 28.54
N ASN A 5 24.68 33.95 29.47
CA ASN A 5 24.60 32.50 29.23
C ASN A 5 23.23 32.16 28.60
N GLY A 6 23.28 31.87 27.31
CA GLY A 6 22.11 31.29 26.60
C GLY A 6 22.14 29.78 26.73
N PHE A 7 21.12 29.23 27.37
CA PHE A 7 20.86 27.79 27.36
C PHE A 7 20.23 27.42 26.02
N ASN A 8 21.00 26.78 25.17
CA ASN A 8 20.52 26.16 23.93
C ASN A 8 19.99 24.76 24.27
N PHE A 9 18.68 24.61 24.41
CA PHE A 9 18.04 23.30 24.50
C PHE A 9 18.02 22.66 23.11
N ASN A 10 18.79 21.59 22.96
CA ASN A 10 18.90 20.82 21.73
C ASN A 10 17.66 19.94 21.51
N ILE A 11 16.67 20.45 20.77
CA ILE A 11 15.40 19.79 20.45
C ILE A 11 15.63 18.49 19.64
N ASN A 12 16.79 18.34 18.99
CA ASN A 12 17.08 17.15 18.17
C ASN A 12 17.28 15.85 18.98
N ASN A 13 17.70 15.94 20.25
CA ASN A 13 17.87 14.74 21.08
C ASN A 13 16.56 14.14 21.60
N ALA A 14 15.49 14.92 21.68
CA ALA A 14 14.19 14.42 22.15
C ALA A 14 13.44 13.68 21.03
N ILE A 15 13.67 14.03 19.77
CA ILE A 15 13.08 13.38 18.61
C ILE A 15 13.78 12.02 18.37
N SER A 16 15.09 11.98 18.49
CA SER A 16 15.91 10.77 18.33
C SER A 16 15.55 9.65 19.32
N THR A 17 15.30 9.99 20.58
CA THR A 17 14.95 8.98 21.59
C THR A 17 13.55 8.39 21.43
N LYS A 18 12.57 9.16 20.90
CA LYS A 18 11.25 8.62 20.57
C LYS A 18 11.25 7.73 19.32
N GLU A 19 12.06 8.06 18.32
CA GLU A 19 12.24 7.24 17.12
C GLU A 19 12.94 5.91 17.46
N TYR A 20 13.92 5.92 18.35
CA TYR A 20 14.58 4.70 18.84
C TYR A 20 13.61 3.79 19.61
N SER A 21 12.74 4.37 20.44
CA SER A 21 11.70 3.60 21.16
C SER A 21 10.72 2.93 20.18
N CYS A 22 10.30 3.64 19.13
CA CYS A 22 9.40 3.10 18.12
C CYS A 22 10.06 1.96 17.32
N THR A 23 11.35 2.06 17.02
CA THR A 23 12.10 1.02 16.31
C THR A 23 12.27 -0.24 17.18
N LEU A 24 12.53 -0.08 18.48
CA LEU A 24 12.60 -1.18 19.45
C LEU A 24 11.23 -1.87 19.61
N GLU A 25 10.14 -1.12 19.68
CA GLU A 25 8.79 -1.68 19.77
C GLU A 25 8.40 -2.44 18.47
N ILE A 26 8.85 -1.99 17.30
CA ILE A 26 8.72 -2.74 16.03
C ILE A 26 9.51 -4.04 16.09
N GLN A 27 10.73 -4.04 16.65
CA GLN A 27 11.54 -5.24 16.82
C GLN A 27 10.90 -6.22 17.79
N GLU A 28 10.38 -5.75 18.94
CA GLU A 28 9.67 -6.60 19.91
C GLU A 28 8.34 -7.15 19.36
N ALA A 29 7.56 -6.34 18.64
CA ALA A 29 6.32 -6.79 18.01
C ALA A 29 6.58 -7.84 16.91
N ASN A 30 7.72 -7.74 16.22
CA ASN A 30 8.16 -8.72 15.24
C ASN A 30 8.75 -9.98 15.87
N LEU A 31 9.48 -9.88 16.98
CA LEU A 31 9.96 -11.01 17.78
C LEU A 31 8.80 -11.89 18.29
N LEU A 32 7.68 -11.27 18.65
CA LEU A 32 6.47 -11.98 19.05
C LEU A 32 5.82 -12.79 17.91
N ASN A 33 6.18 -12.51 16.66
CA ASN A 33 5.71 -13.25 15.47
C ASN A 33 6.70 -14.29 14.93
N THR A 34 7.87 -14.48 15.56
CA THR A 34 9.03 -15.14 14.95
C THR A 34 9.57 -16.40 15.60
N GLU A 35 8.98 -16.88 16.70
CA GLU A 35 9.40 -18.18 17.25
C GLU A 35 8.53 -19.32 16.72
N ASP A 36 8.75 -19.69 15.48
CA ASP A 36 8.44 -21.04 14.96
C ASP A 36 9.15 -21.24 13.62
N SER A 37 10.44 -21.56 13.68
CA SER A 37 11.14 -22.39 12.69
C SER A 37 12.66 -22.31 12.93
N ASN A 38 13.16 -23.16 13.82
CA ASN A 38 14.53 -23.66 13.77
C ASN A 38 14.39 -25.19 13.75
N ASP A 39 14.86 -25.75 12.68
CA ASP A 39 15.68 -26.95 12.57
C ASP A 39 15.73 -27.35 11.09
N ASP A 40 16.86 -27.25 10.46
CA ASP A 40 17.69 -28.35 10.01
C ASP A 40 18.87 -27.84 9.17
N LYS A 41 20.04 -28.11 9.72
CA LYS A 41 21.31 -28.10 8.98
C LYS A 41 21.60 -29.54 8.54
N THR A 42 22.04 -29.74 7.30
CA THR A 42 23.19 -30.58 6.91
C THR A 42 23.39 -30.54 5.40
N LEU A 43 24.52 -29.99 5.00
CA LEU A 43 25.72 -30.59 4.38
C LEU A 43 25.56 -31.34 3.04
N LEU A 44 26.24 -30.86 2.00
CA LEU A 44 27.38 -31.41 1.23
C LEU A 44 27.36 -30.80 -0.19
N SER A 45 28.27 -30.04 -0.53
CA SER A 45 29.60 -30.06 -1.17
C SER A 45 29.71 -30.72 -2.53
N ALA A 46 30.50 -30.08 -3.37
CA ALA A 46 31.20 -30.48 -4.59
C ALA A 46 30.37 -30.51 -5.89
N GLY A 47 30.82 -30.00 -6.99
CA GLY A 47 32.10 -29.53 -7.46
C GLY A 47 32.09 -29.38 -8.96
N LYS A 48 32.90 -28.44 -9.44
CA LYS A 48 33.62 -28.38 -10.71
C LYS A 48 32.95 -28.05 -12.04
N ASN A 49 33.33 -26.87 -12.51
CA ASN A 49 33.95 -26.55 -13.82
C ASN A 49 33.49 -27.29 -15.08
N VAL A 50 33.19 -26.53 -16.15
CA VAL A 50 33.97 -26.51 -17.38
C VAL A 50 33.62 -25.28 -18.23
N GLN A 51 34.66 -24.71 -18.79
CA GLN A 51 34.77 -23.53 -19.64
C GLN A 51 34.33 -23.76 -21.09
N ASN A 52 34.11 -22.62 -21.74
CA ASN A 52 34.59 -22.25 -23.11
C ASN A 52 33.68 -22.37 -24.30
N ASN A 53 33.68 -21.25 -24.96
CA ASN A 53 33.90 -20.88 -26.40
C ASN A 53 32.65 -20.40 -27.11
N SER A 54 32.58 -19.09 -27.38
CA SER A 54 33.17 -18.26 -28.47
C SER A 54 32.55 -18.44 -29.87
N GLN A 55 32.26 -17.26 -30.39
CA GLN A 55 32.33 -16.80 -31.78
C GLN A 55 31.04 -16.66 -32.61
N LEU A 56 30.73 -15.40 -32.83
CA LEU A 56 30.66 -14.67 -34.12
C LEU A 56 29.82 -15.26 -35.28
N ALA A 57 28.79 -14.51 -35.68
CA ALA A 57 28.62 -14.13 -37.07
C ALA A 57 27.71 -12.91 -37.24
N ARG A 58 28.27 -11.87 -37.82
CA ARG A 58 27.57 -10.72 -38.45
C ARG A 58 26.84 -11.21 -39.69
N ASN A 59 25.65 -10.67 -39.96
CA ASN A 59 25.31 -10.29 -41.34
C ASN A 59 24.30 -9.14 -41.33
N GLN A 60 24.71 -8.09 -42.03
CA GLN A 60 23.91 -6.95 -42.49
C GLN A 60 23.10 -7.37 -43.72
N THR A 61 21.88 -6.88 -43.84
CA THR A 61 21.30 -6.54 -45.12
C THR A 61 20.29 -5.40 -44.99
N THR A 62 20.59 -4.34 -45.65
CA THR A 62 19.81 -3.16 -46.00
C THR A 62 18.83 -3.46 -47.14
N THR A 63 17.62 -2.91 -47.12
CA THR A 63 16.86 -2.36 -48.27
C THR A 63 15.60 -1.64 -47.80
N SER A 64 15.56 -0.34 -47.93
CA SER A 64 14.85 0.53 -48.93
C SER A 64 13.32 0.63 -48.81
N TYR A 65 12.89 1.85 -48.44
CA TYR A 65 11.75 2.68 -48.82
C TYR A 65 10.63 2.08 -49.71
N ASN A 66 9.37 2.29 -49.29
CA ASN A 66 8.41 2.96 -50.15
C ASN A 66 7.23 3.56 -49.38
N HIS A 67 6.90 4.80 -49.70
CA HIS A 67 5.73 5.59 -49.36
C HIS A 67 4.44 4.93 -49.88
N LEU A 68 3.35 5.06 -49.10
CA LEU A 68 2.00 5.33 -49.63
C LEU A 68 1.04 5.67 -48.44
N THR A 69 0.57 6.90 -48.41
CA THR A 69 -0.64 7.32 -47.70
C THR A 69 -1.87 6.93 -48.51
N PRO A 70 -3.01 6.67 -47.92
CA PRO A 70 -4.13 7.58 -48.17
C PRO A 70 -4.96 7.93 -46.91
N THR A 71 -5.31 9.19 -46.90
CA THR A 71 -6.37 9.89 -46.16
C THR A 71 -7.72 9.18 -46.24
N HIS A 72 -8.37 9.02 -45.04
CA HIS A 72 -9.84 9.06 -44.97
C HIS A 72 -10.28 9.85 -43.75
N THR A 73 -10.83 11.01 -44.07
CA THR A 73 -11.53 11.96 -43.17
C THR A 73 -12.90 11.41 -42.83
N ILE A 74 -13.23 11.22 -41.58
CA ILE A 74 -14.60 11.16 -41.08
C ILE A 74 -14.82 12.34 -40.11
N LYS A 75 -15.56 13.31 -40.61
CA LYS A 75 -16.09 14.44 -39.86
C LYS A 75 -17.31 13.93 -39.07
N ASN A 76 -17.32 14.04 -37.76
CA ASN A 76 -18.53 14.17 -37.00
C ASN A 76 -18.50 15.46 -36.21
N LYS A 77 -19.37 16.36 -36.62
CA LYS A 77 -19.70 17.63 -35.98
C LYS A 77 -20.44 17.37 -34.67
N LEU A 78 -19.93 17.92 -33.59
CA LEU A 78 -20.76 18.33 -32.47
C LEU A 78 -20.51 19.81 -32.24
N SER A 79 -21.52 20.60 -32.58
CA SER A 79 -21.56 22.04 -32.40
C SER A 79 -21.93 22.36 -30.95
N VAL A 80 -21.01 22.98 -30.22
CA VAL A 80 -21.34 23.66 -28.98
C VAL A 80 -21.56 25.11 -29.31
N LYS A 81 -22.79 25.59 -29.05
CA LYS A 81 -23.16 26.99 -29.15
C LYS A 81 -22.54 27.76 -27.97
N SER A 82 -21.72 28.73 -28.30
CA SER A 82 -21.33 29.82 -27.39
C SER A 82 -22.43 30.87 -27.36
N SER A 83 -22.97 31.17 -26.21
CA SER A 83 -23.61 32.47 -25.92
C SER A 83 -23.63 32.71 -24.42
N ASP A 84 -23.22 33.95 -24.12
CA ASP A 84 -23.54 34.77 -22.96
C ASP A 84 -22.66 34.68 -21.71
N ILE A 85 -21.62 35.49 -21.77
CA ILE A 85 -20.94 36.09 -20.61
C ILE A 85 -21.86 37.17 -20.04
N ILE A 86 -22.40 36.94 -18.86
CA ILE A 86 -22.94 38.00 -18.00
C ILE A 86 -22.12 38.03 -16.70
N HIS A 87 -21.40 39.09 -16.50
CA HIS A 87 -20.81 39.45 -15.23
C HIS A 87 -21.93 39.63 -14.19
N ASN A 88 -21.84 38.88 -13.09
CA ASN A 88 -22.38 39.36 -11.81
C ASN A 88 -21.43 38.94 -10.67
N SER A 89 -21.09 39.97 -9.93
CA SER A 89 -20.21 39.99 -8.77
C SER A 89 -20.80 39.29 -7.56
N ALA A 90 -19.90 38.72 -6.77
CA ALA A 90 -19.99 38.37 -5.35
C ALA A 90 -21.09 37.39 -4.95
N ASP A 91 -20.69 36.13 -4.82
CA ASP A 91 -21.29 35.29 -3.79
C ASP A 91 -20.25 34.26 -3.26
N ASN A 92 -20.30 34.13 -1.95
CA ASN A 92 -19.44 33.34 -1.10
C ASN A 92 -19.17 31.94 -1.67
N ASN A 93 -17.88 31.61 -1.90
CA ASN A 93 -17.39 30.25 -2.16
C ASN A 93 -17.71 29.35 -0.97
N CYS A 94 -18.89 28.75 -1.00
CA CYS A 94 -19.20 27.56 -0.24
C CYS A 94 -18.38 26.42 -0.88
N ILE A 95 -17.21 26.13 -0.31
CA ILE A 95 -16.42 24.95 -0.68
C ILE A 95 -17.29 23.75 -0.34
N LYS A 96 -17.91 23.12 -1.34
CA LYS A 96 -18.64 21.87 -1.18
C LYS A 96 -17.65 20.82 -0.70
N ASP A 97 -17.98 20.18 0.41
CA ASP A 97 -17.18 19.08 0.97
C ASP A 97 -17.06 17.92 -0.03
N PRO A 98 -15.93 17.18 0.00
CA PRO A 98 -15.76 16.02 -0.88
C PRO A 98 -16.84 14.98 -0.62
N PRO A 99 -17.36 14.32 -1.66
CA PRO A 99 -18.35 13.26 -1.50
C PRO A 99 -17.76 12.08 -0.68
N PRO A 100 -18.60 11.34 0.06
CA PRO A 100 -18.15 10.17 0.80
C PRO A 100 -17.57 9.12 -0.16
N ILE A 101 -16.47 8.48 0.26
CA ILE A 101 -15.85 7.39 -0.50
C ILE A 101 -16.87 6.25 -0.67
N ALA A 102 -17.10 5.81 -1.91
CA ALA A 102 -18.01 4.72 -2.20
C ALA A 102 -17.58 3.42 -1.50
N ASP A 103 -18.53 2.73 -0.85
CA ASP A 103 -18.28 1.45 -0.21
C ASP A 103 -17.98 0.38 -1.28
N ARG A 104 -16.74 -0.13 -1.30
CA ARG A 104 -16.39 -1.26 -2.17
C ARG A 104 -17.11 -2.53 -1.73
N PRO A 105 -17.44 -3.44 -2.67
CA PRO A 105 -18.02 -4.74 -2.34
C PRO A 105 -17.20 -5.51 -1.32
N GLU A 106 -17.85 -6.28 -0.43
CA GLU A 106 -17.17 -7.07 0.60
C GLU A 106 -16.05 -7.98 0.08
N LYS A 107 -16.21 -8.49 -1.15
CA LYS A 107 -15.21 -9.32 -1.84
C LYS A 107 -13.86 -8.64 -2.05
N THR A 108 -13.81 -7.31 -2.05
CA THR A 108 -12.54 -6.55 -2.18
C THR A 108 -11.89 -6.19 -0.84
N LYS A 109 -12.45 -6.67 0.28
CA LYS A 109 -11.84 -6.48 1.60
C LYS A 109 -10.58 -7.32 1.76
N SER A 110 -9.59 -6.76 2.41
CA SER A 110 -8.33 -7.43 2.70
C SER A 110 -8.51 -8.55 3.72
N ILE A 111 -7.77 -9.64 3.55
CA ILE A 111 -7.79 -10.81 4.43
C ILE A 111 -6.45 -11.01 5.13
N TYR A 112 -6.50 -11.66 6.28
CA TYR A 112 -5.33 -12.09 7.03
C TYR A 112 -5.54 -13.54 7.49
N THR A 113 -4.65 -14.45 7.09
CA THR A 113 -4.63 -15.83 7.59
C THR A 113 -3.27 -16.13 8.21
N LYS A 114 -3.30 -16.73 9.43
CA LYS A 114 -2.08 -17.17 10.11
C LYS A 114 -1.32 -18.19 9.26
N PRO A 115 0.03 -18.32 9.42
CA PRO A 115 0.79 -19.42 8.86
C PRO A 115 0.17 -20.76 9.27
N ILE A 116 0.26 -21.76 8.39
CA ILE A 116 -0.09 -23.15 8.74
C ILE A 116 1.04 -23.66 9.63
N GLU A 117 0.73 -24.06 10.86
CA GLU A 117 1.65 -24.85 11.67
C GLU A 117 1.78 -26.22 10.99
N ASP A 118 2.96 -26.58 10.51
CA ASP A 118 3.23 -27.92 10.01
C ASP A 118 3.12 -28.89 11.19
N LYS A 119 1.95 -29.50 11.34
CA LYS A 119 1.79 -30.68 12.16
C LYS A 119 2.42 -31.80 11.37
N SER A 120 3.69 -32.11 11.67
CA SER A 120 4.33 -33.35 11.24
C SER A 120 3.39 -34.51 11.54
N VAL A 121 3.00 -35.23 10.49
CA VAL A 121 2.21 -36.45 10.57
C VAL A 121 3.05 -37.49 11.34
N ALA A 122 2.75 -37.67 12.63
CA ALA A 122 3.30 -38.75 13.41
C ALA A 122 2.70 -40.04 12.91
N VAL A 123 3.49 -40.85 12.19
CA VAL A 123 3.21 -42.25 11.87
C VAL A 123 3.23 -43.01 13.19
N HIS A 124 2.08 -43.53 13.60
CA HIS A 124 1.94 -44.33 14.77
C HIS A 124 2.66 -45.70 14.57
N SER A 125 3.66 -45.95 15.38
CA SER A 125 4.08 -47.31 15.74
C SER A 125 4.00 -47.45 17.26
N PRO A 126 3.42 -48.54 17.79
CA PRO A 126 3.15 -48.67 19.20
C PRO A 126 4.31 -49.39 19.93
N SER A 127 4.94 -48.75 20.89
CA SER A 127 5.50 -49.45 22.05
C SER A 127 5.83 -48.45 23.17
N ALA A 128 5.37 -48.84 24.34
CA ALA A 128 5.47 -48.15 25.60
C ALA A 128 6.90 -47.86 26.04
N ILE A 129 7.08 -46.77 26.80
CA ILE A 129 7.66 -46.72 28.15
C ILE A 129 7.70 -45.28 28.66
N ASN A 130 7.20 -45.09 29.85
CA ASN A 130 7.24 -43.89 30.68
C ASN A 130 8.61 -43.18 30.73
N LYS A 131 8.62 -41.85 30.60
CA LYS A 131 9.43 -40.96 31.46
C LYS A 131 8.88 -39.56 31.43
N ASN A 132 8.48 -39.09 32.61
CA ASN A 132 8.20 -37.70 32.93
C ASN A 132 9.37 -36.80 32.55
N SER A 133 9.12 -35.83 31.68
CA SER A 133 9.88 -34.61 31.62
C SER A 133 8.92 -33.46 31.28
N ASN A 134 8.58 -32.68 32.31
CA ASN A 134 7.90 -31.41 32.22
C ASN A 134 8.75 -30.43 31.40
N SER A 135 8.53 -30.34 30.10
CA SER A 135 8.89 -29.16 29.32
C SER A 135 7.60 -28.37 29.10
N SER A 136 7.39 -27.38 29.97
CA SER A 136 6.35 -26.38 29.80
C SER A 136 6.66 -25.57 28.55
N GLN A 137 6.11 -25.97 27.42
CA GLN A 137 5.96 -25.07 26.26
C GLN A 137 5.07 -23.92 26.72
N LYS A 138 5.68 -22.75 27.01
CA LYS A 138 4.99 -21.48 27.20
C LYS A 138 4.26 -21.16 25.89
N LYS A 139 2.96 -21.47 25.80
CA LYS A 139 2.06 -20.84 24.83
C LYS A 139 2.22 -19.34 25.04
N LYS A 140 2.71 -18.61 24.03
CA LYS A 140 2.72 -17.14 24.04
C LYS A 140 1.30 -16.67 24.34
N SER A 141 1.08 -16.12 25.53
CA SER A 141 -0.19 -15.50 25.90
C SER A 141 -0.43 -14.30 24.99
N LYS A 142 -1.65 -14.16 24.48
CA LYS A 142 -2.06 -12.89 23.83
C LYS A 142 -1.85 -11.77 24.86
N LEU A 143 -1.30 -10.65 24.38
CA LEU A 143 -1.17 -9.44 25.21
C LEU A 143 -2.53 -9.05 25.80
N SER A 144 -2.55 -8.65 27.06
CA SER A 144 -3.77 -8.15 27.70
C SER A 144 -4.16 -6.78 27.10
N GLU A 145 -5.39 -6.34 27.32
CA GLU A 145 -5.84 -5.02 26.86
C GLU A 145 -5.05 -3.90 27.53
N GLU A 146 -4.69 -4.08 28.79
CA GLU A 146 -3.86 -3.15 29.55
C GLU A 146 -2.46 -3.06 28.97
N GLU A 147 -1.82 -4.18 28.66
CA GLU A 147 -0.49 -4.23 28.04
C GLU A 147 -0.48 -3.54 26.67
N ILE A 148 -1.53 -3.73 25.86
CA ILE A 148 -1.67 -3.06 24.57
C ILE A 148 -1.84 -1.55 24.75
N CYS A 149 -2.70 -1.13 25.67
CA CYS A 149 -2.89 0.28 25.97
C CYS A 149 -1.61 0.92 26.53
N GLU A 150 -0.82 0.19 27.32
CA GLU A 150 0.47 0.67 27.81
C GLU A 150 1.47 0.86 26.66
N LYS A 151 1.56 -0.10 25.74
CA LYS A 151 2.38 0.06 24.54
C LYS A 151 1.92 1.24 23.68
N LEU A 152 0.63 1.40 23.46
CA LEU A 152 0.08 2.54 22.72
C LEU A 152 0.42 3.88 23.41
N ARG A 153 0.32 3.98 24.76
CA ARG A 153 0.69 5.20 25.50
C ARG A 153 2.13 5.65 25.27
N LYS A 154 3.05 4.71 25.01
CA LYS A 154 4.45 5.05 24.73
C LYS A 154 4.65 5.68 23.35
N ILE A 155 3.75 5.43 22.41
CA ILE A 155 3.91 5.86 21.00
C ILE A 155 2.95 6.98 20.60
N VAL A 156 1.85 7.21 21.33
CA VAL A 156 0.89 8.29 21.04
C VAL A 156 1.29 9.60 21.71
N SER A 157 0.72 10.70 21.24
CA SER A 157 0.88 12.02 21.84
C SER A 157 0.03 12.14 23.11
N LEU A 158 0.49 12.94 24.04
CA LEU A 158 -0.21 13.25 25.31
C LEU A 158 -1.21 14.39 25.10
N GLY A 159 -2.35 14.32 25.78
CA GLY A 159 -3.36 15.37 25.83
C GLY A 159 -4.65 15.03 25.08
N ASP A 160 -5.54 16.02 25.03
CA ASP A 160 -6.83 15.89 24.36
C ASP A 160 -6.72 16.35 22.90
N PRO A 161 -6.98 15.47 21.91
CA PRO A 161 -6.91 15.83 20.49
C PRO A 161 -7.89 16.95 20.11
N ASN A 162 -9.03 17.10 20.80
CA ASN A 162 -10.02 18.12 20.51
C ASN A 162 -9.50 19.55 20.74
N ARG A 163 -8.43 19.73 21.53
CA ARG A 163 -7.76 21.03 21.69
C ARG A 163 -6.92 21.41 20.47
N LYS A 164 -6.44 20.43 19.71
CA LYS A 164 -5.56 20.65 18.54
C LYS A 164 -6.29 20.46 17.22
N TYR A 165 -7.23 19.54 17.16
CA TYR A 165 -7.94 19.18 15.93
C TYR A 165 -9.44 19.31 16.10
N LYS A 166 -10.08 20.00 15.17
CA LYS A 166 -11.53 20.06 15.07
C LYS A 166 -11.99 19.04 14.02
N LYS A 167 -12.66 17.98 14.50
CA LYS A 167 -13.22 16.92 13.65
C LYS A 167 -14.52 17.43 13.01
N HIS A 168 -14.69 17.16 11.72
CA HIS A 168 -15.86 17.54 10.92
C HIS A 168 -16.60 16.30 10.43
N GLU A 169 -16.74 16.13 9.12
CA GLU A 169 -17.58 15.11 8.51
C GLU A 169 -16.87 13.76 8.36
N LYS A 170 -17.67 12.70 8.36
CA LYS A 170 -17.22 11.36 8.01
C LYS A 170 -16.93 11.32 6.51
N ILE A 171 -15.71 10.92 6.14
CA ILE A 171 -15.25 10.78 4.76
C ILE A 171 -14.99 9.33 4.35
N GLY A 172 -15.02 8.38 5.30
CA GLY A 172 -14.82 6.97 5.01
C GLY A 172 -15.07 6.08 6.20
N GLN A 173 -15.28 4.79 5.91
CA GLN A 173 -15.39 3.74 6.93
C GLN A 173 -14.73 2.49 6.42
N GLY A 174 -13.76 1.97 7.17
CA GLY A 174 -13.07 0.73 6.91
C GLY A 174 -13.25 -0.31 8.00
N ALA A 175 -12.65 -1.47 7.83
CA ALA A 175 -12.71 -2.55 8.82
C ALA A 175 -12.06 -2.16 10.16
N SER A 176 -11.11 -1.25 10.16
CA SER A 176 -10.37 -0.80 11.35
C SER A 176 -10.96 0.43 12.03
N GLY A 177 -11.89 1.16 11.37
CA GLY A 177 -12.46 2.37 11.97
C GLY A 177 -13.12 3.31 10.98
N VAL A 178 -13.49 4.49 11.46
CA VAL A 178 -14.15 5.55 10.70
C VAL A 178 -13.13 6.67 10.46
N VAL A 179 -13.08 7.19 9.23
CA VAL A 179 -12.21 8.32 8.86
C VAL A 179 -13.06 9.58 8.75
N TYR A 180 -12.59 10.65 9.36
CA TYR A 180 -13.21 11.96 9.32
C TYR A 180 -12.25 12.96 8.68
N ASN A 181 -12.77 13.97 8.00
CA ASN A 181 -12.02 15.17 7.74
C ASN A 181 -11.95 16.03 9.01
N GLY A 182 -10.99 16.90 9.07
CA GLY A 182 -10.83 17.82 10.20
C GLY A 182 -9.86 18.94 9.87
N ILE A 183 -9.70 19.85 10.82
CA ILE A 183 -8.79 21.00 10.71
C ILE A 183 -7.89 21.06 11.94
N GLU A 184 -6.60 21.25 11.74
CA GLU A 184 -5.70 21.62 12.82
C GLU A 184 -5.98 23.09 13.22
N THR A 185 -6.41 23.31 14.47
CA THR A 185 -6.93 24.60 14.93
C THR A 185 -5.90 25.75 14.84
N SER A 186 -4.62 25.42 15.06
CA SER A 186 -3.54 26.41 15.08
C SER A 186 -3.13 26.91 13.69
N THR A 187 -3.20 26.03 12.67
CA THR A 187 -2.70 26.32 11.31
C THR A 187 -3.82 26.44 10.27
N GLY A 188 -5.04 26.00 10.58
CA GLY A 188 -6.13 25.88 9.61
C GLY A 188 -5.93 24.76 8.58
N LYS A 189 -4.87 23.93 8.72
CA LYS A 189 -4.54 22.86 7.76
C LYS A 189 -5.55 21.73 7.87
N LYS A 190 -6.06 21.26 6.71
CA LYS A 190 -6.93 20.09 6.63
C LYS A 190 -6.15 18.82 7.00
N VAL A 191 -6.79 17.93 7.75
CA VAL A 191 -6.26 16.65 8.20
C VAL A 191 -7.30 15.54 8.04
N ALA A 192 -6.86 14.30 7.92
CA ALA A 192 -7.71 13.12 8.05
C ALA A 192 -7.52 12.51 9.45
N ILE A 193 -8.63 12.13 10.09
CA ILE A 193 -8.65 11.57 11.45
C ILE A 193 -9.28 10.19 11.38
N LYS A 194 -8.46 9.13 11.49
CA LYS A 194 -8.92 7.74 11.59
C LYS A 194 -9.23 7.44 13.06
N GLN A 195 -10.50 7.24 13.35
CA GLN A 195 -11.00 6.95 14.70
C GLN A 195 -11.30 5.45 14.81
N MET A 196 -10.67 4.78 15.74
CA MET A 196 -10.76 3.34 15.93
C MET A 196 -11.25 3.01 17.34
N GLN A 197 -12.29 2.16 17.43
CA GLN A 197 -12.77 1.61 18.69
C GLN A 197 -11.86 0.44 19.11
N LEU A 198 -11.03 0.62 20.14
CA LEU A 198 -10.03 -0.37 20.55
C LEU A 198 -10.64 -1.70 20.98
N LYS A 199 -11.81 -1.68 21.66
CA LYS A 199 -12.52 -2.89 22.09
C LYS A 199 -13.00 -3.76 20.92
N GLN A 200 -13.28 -3.15 19.76
CA GLN A 200 -13.80 -3.83 18.58
C GLN A 200 -12.69 -4.38 17.67
N GLN A 201 -11.43 -4.04 17.93
CA GLN A 201 -10.32 -4.45 17.07
C GLN A 201 -9.89 -5.89 17.36
N PRO A 202 -9.96 -6.79 16.35
CA PRO A 202 -9.63 -8.21 16.55
C PRO A 202 -8.12 -8.46 16.75
N LYS A 203 -7.26 -7.54 16.27
CA LYS A 203 -5.79 -7.65 16.29
C LYS A 203 -5.17 -6.30 16.60
N LYS A 204 -5.18 -5.96 17.88
CA LYS A 204 -4.70 -4.65 18.36
C LYS A 204 -3.19 -4.45 18.15
N GLU A 205 -2.42 -5.54 18.07
CA GLU A 205 -0.97 -5.49 17.79
C GLU A 205 -0.67 -4.92 16.39
N LEU A 206 -1.55 -5.16 15.40
CA LEU A 206 -1.38 -4.60 14.05
C LEU A 206 -1.51 -3.07 14.04
N ILE A 207 -2.32 -2.51 14.95
CA ILE A 207 -2.48 -1.05 15.08
C ILE A 207 -1.19 -0.41 15.59
N ILE A 208 -0.53 -1.03 16.57
CA ILE A 208 0.76 -0.56 17.08
C ILE A 208 1.77 -0.54 15.92
N ASN A 209 1.86 -1.64 15.15
CA ASN A 209 2.74 -1.74 13.99
C ASN A 209 2.40 -0.66 12.93
N GLU A 210 1.12 -0.46 12.60
CA GLU A 210 0.66 0.58 11.66
C GLU A 210 1.17 1.97 12.07
N ILE A 211 0.95 2.37 13.33
CA ILE A 211 1.41 3.67 13.84
C ILE A 211 2.94 3.77 13.78
N CYS A 212 3.67 2.74 14.21
CA CYS A 212 5.13 2.75 14.22
C CYS A 212 5.69 2.85 12.79
N VAL A 213 5.16 2.07 11.85
CA VAL A 213 5.57 2.12 10.44
C VAL A 213 5.31 3.50 9.85
N MET A 214 4.11 4.06 10.05
CA MET A 214 3.78 5.40 9.55
C MET A 214 4.67 6.50 10.14
N LYS A 215 4.99 6.43 11.44
CA LYS A 215 5.85 7.42 12.11
C LYS A 215 7.28 7.38 11.59
N ALA A 216 7.81 6.18 11.33
CA ALA A 216 9.18 5.98 10.87
C ALA A 216 9.38 6.26 9.38
N ASN A 217 8.32 6.16 8.57
CA ASN A 217 8.43 6.20 7.11
C ASN A 217 7.69 7.42 6.53
N ARG A 218 8.35 8.59 6.55
CA ARG A 218 7.83 9.82 5.91
C ARG A 218 8.38 9.96 4.51
N HIS A 219 7.47 10.16 3.54
CA HIS A 219 7.85 10.30 2.14
C HIS A 219 6.80 11.14 1.37
N PRO A 220 7.17 11.88 0.31
CA PRO A 220 6.22 12.66 -0.49
C PRO A 220 5.07 11.83 -1.07
N ASN A 221 5.32 10.57 -1.45
CA ASN A 221 4.34 9.65 -2.03
C ASN A 221 3.71 8.69 -1.01
N VAL A 222 3.79 9.01 0.27
CA VAL A 222 3.13 8.29 1.38
C VAL A 222 2.23 9.25 2.12
N VAL A 223 1.05 8.81 2.54
CA VAL A 223 0.18 9.58 3.44
C VAL A 223 0.87 9.67 4.79
N ASN A 224 1.38 10.86 5.12
CA ASN A 224 2.23 11.05 6.28
C ASN A 224 1.41 11.10 7.57
N TYR A 225 1.90 10.41 8.58
CA TYR A 225 1.43 10.50 9.94
C TYR A 225 1.71 11.92 10.50
N LEU A 226 0.72 12.50 11.17
CA LEU A 226 0.84 13.78 11.85
C LEU A 226 0.84 13.60 13.36
N ASP A 227 -0.15 12.82 13.89
CA ASP A 227 -0.34 12.67 15.32
C ASP A 227 -1.17 11.41 15.65
N SER A 228 -1.19 10.99 16.92
CA SER A 228 -2.16 10.01 17.41
C SER A 228 -2.46 10.20 18.89
N TYR A 229 -3.66 9.80 19.34
CA TYR A 229 -4.12 10.01 20.70
C TYR A 229 -4.97 8.84 21.19
N LEU A 230 -4.83 8.49 22.46
CA LEU A 230 -5.79 7.65 23.16
C LEU A 230 -6.86 8.53 23.81
N VAL A 231 -8.13 8.22 23.55
CA VAL A 231 -9.27 9.04 23.96
C VAL A 231 -10.27 8.19 24.74
N GLY A 232 -10.87 8.79 25.79
CA GLY A 232 -11.88 8.13 26.61
C GLY A 232 -11.32 7.03 27.50
N GLY A 233 -12.23 6.24 28.06
CA GLY A 233 -11.93 5.12 28.93
C GLY A 233 -11.86 5.50 30.43
N THR A 234 -12.01 4.48 31.27
CA THR A 234 -11.87 4.58 32.71
C THR A 234 -10.64 3.81 33.17
N GLY A 235 -9.75 4.46 33.93
CA GLY A 235 -8.54 3.81 34.45
C GLY A 235 -7.44 3.57 33.42
N THR A 236 -7.01 2.32 33.25
CA THR A 236 -5.86 1.94 32.41
C THR A 236 -6.18 1.68 30.96
N VAL A 237 -7.47 1.50 30.60
CA VAL A 237 -7.91 1.14 29.24
C VAL A 237 -8.59 2.33 28.58
N ALA A 238 -8.10 2.75 27.41
CA ALA A 238 -8.73 3.75 26.56
C ALA A 238 -9.82 3.11 25.69
N ASP A 239 -10.86 3.87 25.34
CA ASP A 239 -11.95 3.39 24.49
C ASP A 239 -11.61 3.52 23.01
N GLU A 240 -10.97 4.62 22.64
CA GLU A 240 -10.70 4.99 21.25
C GLU A 240 -9.25 5.35 21.02
N LEU A 241 -8.80 5.11 19.79
CA LEU A 241 -7.55 5.62 19.26
C LEU A 241 -7.84 6.52 18.06
N TRP A 242 -7.29 7.72 18.08
CA TRP A 242 -7.29 8.63 16.95
C TRP A 242 -5.91 8.61 16.29
N VAL A 243 -5.86 8.43 14.98
CA VAL A 243 -4.65 8.61 14.16
C VAL A 243 -4.91 9.75 13.21
N VAL A 244 -4.12 10.80 13.33
CA VAL A 244 -4.21 12.01 12.50
C VAL A 244 -3.15 11.95 11.41
N MET A 245 -3.56 12.16 10.17
CA MET A 245 -2.70 12.05 9.00
C MET A 245 -3.00 13.15 7.98
N GLU A 246 -2.17 13.26 6.96
CA GLU A 246 -2.43 14.15 5.82
C GLU A 246 -3.80 13.87 5.21
N TYR A 247 -4.47 14.94 4.82
CA TYR A 247 -5.72 14.89 4.05
C TYR A 247 -5.42 15.13 2.57
N LEU A 248 -5.93 14.26 1.71
CA LEU A 248 -5.90 14.41 0.26
C LEU A 248 -7.33 14.64 -0.24
N ASP A 249 -7.52 15.69 -1.02
CA ASP A 249 -8.82 16.20 -1.43
C ASP A 249 -9.30 15.65 -2.78
N GLY A 250 -8.50 14.85 -3.45
CA GLY A 250 -8.82 14.22 -4.74
C GLY A 250 -9.57 12.88 -4.64
N GLY A 251 -9.68 12.29 -3.43
CA GLY A 251 -10.30 10.97 -3.24
C GLY A 251 -9.34 9.80 -3.52
N SER A 252 -9.89 8.60 -3.74
CA SER A 252 -9.12 7.40 -4.04
C SER A 252 -8.88 7.23 -5.55
N LEU A 253 -7.80 6.55 -5.92
CA LEU A 253 -7.56 6.16 -7.32
C LEU A 253 -8.68 5.27 -7.86
N THR A 254 -9.34 4.49 -6.99
CA THR A 254 -10.50 3.67 -7.36
C THR A 254 -11.59 4.49 -8.04
N GLU A 255 -11.91 5.66 -7.49
CA GLU A 255 -12.94 6.54 -8.08
C GLU A 255 -12.57 6.97 -9.50
N VAL A 256 -11.29 7.30 -9.72
CA VAL A 256 -10.80 7.66 -11.06
C VAL A 256 -10.85 6.47 -12.01
N VAL A 257 -10.43 5.29 -11.55
CA VAL A 257 -10.39 4.05 -12.36
C VAL A 257 -11.79 3.59 -12.77
N THR A 258 -12.79 3.75 -11.90
CA THR A 258 -14.17 3.32 -12.17
C THR A 258 -14.97 4.33 -12.97
N GLU A 259 -14.65 5.61 -12.88
CA GLU A 259 -15.45 6.69 -13.46
C GLU A 259 -14.84 7.31 -14.72
N THR A 260 -13.56 7.07 -14.98
CA THR A 260 -12.85 7.72 -16.08
C THR A 260 -11.99 6.73 -16.87
N PHE A 261 -11.53 7.15 -18.03
CA PHE A 261 -10.55 6.41 -18.82
C PHE A 261 -9.15 7.00 -18.64
N MET A 262 -8.20 6.15 -18.24
CA MET A 262 -6.80 6.52 -18.08
C MET A 262 -5.99 6.05 -19.29
N ASP A 263 -5.31 6.94 -20.00
CA ASP A 263 -4.33 6.53 -21.00
C ASP A 263 -3.00 6.07 -20.36
N GLU A 264 -2.13 5.44 -21.17
CA GLU A 264 -0.84 4.90 -20.70
C GLU A 264 0.04 5.94 -20.01
N GLY A 265 -0.05 7.21 -20.39
CA GLY A 265 0.74 8.28 -19.76
C GLY A 265 0.25 8.62 -18.34
N HIS A 266 -1.07 8.57 -18.10
CA HIS A 266 -1.65 8.71 -16.76
C HIS A 266 -1.30 7.50 -15.89
N ILE A 267 -1.42 6.28 -16.44
CA ILE A 267 -1.04 5.05 -15.74
C ILE A 267 0.44 5.06 -15.36
N ALA A 268 1.31 5.46 -16.30
CA ALA A 268 2.75 5.57 -16.03
C ALA A 268 3.06 6.62 -14.95
N ALA A 269 2.34 7.75 -14.92
CA ALA A 269 2.49 8.78 -13.88
C ALA A 269 2.12 8.24 -12.50
N VAL A 270 0.97 7.57 -12.36
CA VAL A 270 0.56 6.94 -11.10
C VAL A 270 1.55 5.84 -10.69
N CYS A 271 1.94 4.95 -11.62
CA CYS A 271 2.91 3.90 -11.33
C CYS A 271 4.26 4.47 -10.87
N ARG A 272 4.74 5.59 -11.45
CA ARG A 272 5.97 6.26 -11.03
C ARG A 272 5.92 6.68 -9.57
N GLU A 273 4.86 7.38 -9.17
CA GLU A 273 4.71 7.86 -7.78
C GLU A 273 4.58 6.69 -6.79
N CYS A 274 3.83 5.64 -7.17
CA CYS A 274 3.73 4.42 -6.36
C CYS A 274 5.09 3.70 -6.24
N LEU A 275 5.87 3.62 -7.33
CA LEU A 275 7.20 3.02 -7.32
C LEU A 275 8.17 3.80 -6.44
N GLN A 276 8.11 5.13 -6.40
CA GLN A 276 8.91 5.96 -5.48
C GLN A 276 8.58 5.64 -4.02
N ALA A 277 7.28 5.50 -3.68
CA ALA A 277 6.85 5.08 -2.36
C ALA A 277 7.35 3.66 -2.03
N LEU A 278 7.21 2.71 -2.95
CA LEU A 278 7.62 1.32 -2.75
C LEU A 278 9.13 1.17 -2.63
N ASP A 279 9.92 1.85 -3.45
CA ASP A 279 11.37 1.84 -3.37
C ASP A 279 11.85 2.36 -2.01
N PHE A 280 11.26 3.47 -1.54
CA PHE A 280 11.52 4.02 -0.21
C PHE A 280 11.17 3.02 0.91
N LEU A 281 9.97 2.40 0.88
CA LEU A 281 9.55 1.43 1.89
C LEU A 281 10.43 0.18 1.88
N HIS A 282 10.72 -0.37 0.69
CA HIS A 282 11.55 -1.57 0.53
C HIS A 282 12.99 -1.34 1.01
N THR A 283 13.56 -0.15 0.74
CA THR A 283 14.88 0.25 1.27
C THR A 283 14.88 0.33 2.79
N ASN A 284 13.75 0.72 3.41
CA ASN A 284 13.56 0.71 4.85
C ASN A 284 13.06 -0.64 5.39
N ASN A 285 13.18 -1.71 4.62
CA ASN A 285 12.78 -3.06 5.00
C ASN A 285 11.28 -3.20 5.35
N VAL A 286 10.41 -2.40 4.74
CA VAL A 286 8.97 -2.47 4.89
C VAL A 286 8.33 -3.06 3.64
N ILE A 287 7.48 -4.08 3.80
CA ILE A 287 6.60 -4.61 2.74
C ILE A 287 5.20 -4.09 3.01
N HIS A 288 4.54 -3.48 2.02
CA HIS A 288 3.19 -2.92 2.19
C HIS A 288 2.11 -4.02 2.25
N ARG A 289 2.13 -4.96 1.31
CA ARG A 289 1.27 -6.15 1.21
C ARG A 289 -0.19 -5.93 0.83
N ASP A 290 -0.61 -4.69 0.59
CA ASP A 290 -1.98 -4.38 0.15
C ASP A 290 -2.02 -3.24 -0.87
N ILE A 291 -1.20 -3.33 -1.92
CA ILE A 291 -1.19 -2.37 -3.03
C ILE A 291 -2.41 -2.63 -3.92
N LYS A 292 -3.25 -1.61 -4.07
CA LYS A 292 -4.48 -1.57 -4.89
C LYS A 292 -4.96 -0.13 -5.02
N SER A 293 -5.85 0.16 -5.94
CA SER A 293 -6.34 1.52 -6.19
C SER A 293 -7.04 2.15 -4.98
N ASP A 294 -7.68 1.34 -4.09
CA ASP A 294 -8.29 1.85 -2.85
C ASP A 294 -7.27 2.49 -1.91
N ASN A 295 -6.04 2.00 -1.94
CA ASN A 295 -4.97 2.43 -1.04
C ASN A 295 -4.04 3.46 -1.70
N ILE A 296 -4.46 4.05 -2.81
CA ILE A 296 -3.81 5.20 -3.46
C ILE A 296 -4.75 6.40 -3.36
N LEU A 297 -4.31 7.42 -2.64
CA LEU A 297 -5.04 8.67 -2.50
C LEU A 297 -4.45 9.75 -3.41
N LEU A 298 -5.32 10.62 -3.91
CA LEU A 298 -5.01 11.65 -4.88
C LEU A 298 -5.27 13.03 -4.28
N GLY A 299 -4.44 14.01 -4.64
CA GLY A 299 -4.72 15.41 -4.40
C GLY A 299 -5.32 16.06 -5.66
N LEU A 300 -6.09 17.13 -5.51
CA LEU A 300 -6.60 17.92 -6.63
C LEU A 300 -5.49 18.56 -7.47
N ASP A 301 -4.29 18.67 -6.92
CA ASP A 301 -3.07 19.09 -7.62
C ASP A 301 -2.45 17.97 -8.48
N GLY A 302 -3.05 16.77 -8.49
CA GLY A 302 -2.56 15.58 -9.15
C GLY A 302 -1.57 14.76 -8.32
N SER A 303 -1.26 15.13 -7.09
CA SER A 303 -0.38 14.35 -6.22
C SER A 303 -0.94 12.96 -5.94
N VAL A 304 -0.05 11.96 -5.82
CA VAL A 304 -0.37 10.54 -5.65
C VAL A 304 0.34 10.02 -4.41
N LYS A 305 -0.40 9.46 -3.45
CA LYS A 305 0.16 8.97 -2.19
C LYS A 305 -0.43 7.61 -1.79
N LEU A 306 0.47 6.73 -1.34
CA LEU A 306 0.14 5.41 -0.79
C LEU A 306 -0.35 5.54 0.65
N THR A 307 -1.42 4.81 1.00
CA THR A 307 -2.02 4.80 2.34
C THR A 307 -2.31 3.37 2.81
N ASP A 308 -2.82 3.22 4.03
CA ASP A 308 -3.22 2.00 4.72
C ASP A 308 -2.05 1.03 5.02
N PHE A 309 -1.34 1.32 6.11
CA PHE A 309 -0.21 0.53 6.60
C PHE A 309 -0.60 -0.60 7.57
N GLY A 310 -1.91 -0.89 7.70
CA GLY A 310 -2.44 -1.90 8.62
C GLY A 310 -1.98 -3.33 8.35
N PHE A 311 -1.51 -3.59 7.13
CA PHE A 311 -0.98 -4.90 6.72
C PHE A 311 0.53 -4.92 6.50
N CYS A 312 1.24 -3.83 6.76
CA CYS A 312 2.68 -3.77 6.54
C CYS A 312 3.46 -4.78 7.37
N ALA A 313 4.57 -5.25 6.82
CA ALA A 313 5.54 -6.06 7.53
C ALA A 313 6.88 -5.36 7.58
N GLN A 314 7.39 -5.16 8.77
CA GLN A 314 8.78 -4.76 8.98
C GLN A 314 9.66 -6.00 8.89
N LEU A 315 10.63 -6.01 7.99
CA LEU A 315 11.67 -7.03 7.92
C LEU A 315 12.82 -6.67 8.86
N ASN A 316 13.53 -7.68 9.35
CA ASN A 316 14.73 -7.51 10.16
C ASN A 316 15.85 -8.41 9.61
N ASN A 317 17.07 -8.27 10.15
CA ASN A 317 18.24 -9.02 9.69
C ASN A 317 18.09 -10.55 9.85
N GLU A 318 17.27 -11.00 10.79
CA GLU A 318 17.02 -12.43 11.06
C GLU A 318 15.87 -12.96 10.20
N GLN A 319 14.92 -12.09 9.82
CA GLN A 319 13.75 -12.44 9.05
C GLN A 319 13.59 -11.52 7.84
N THR A 320 14.28 -11.86 6.79
CA THR A 320 14.23 -11.17 5.49
C THR A 320 13.02 -11.55 4.64
N LYS A 321 12.23 -12.54 5.07
CA LYS A 321 11.05 -13.08 4.34
C LYS A 321 9.86 -13.29 5.26
N ARG A 322 8.68 -13.34 4.70
CA ARG A 322 7.38 -13.62 5.36
C ARG A 322 6.66 -14.78 4.68
N SER A 323 5.77 -15.46 5.42
CA SER A 323 4.93 -16.55 4.89
C SER A 323 3.44 -16.38 5.20
N THR A 324 3.08 -15.30 5.87
CA THR A 324 1.69 -14.99 6.25
C THR A 324 0.88 -14.61 5.01
N MET A 325 -0.25 -15.25 4.74
CA MET A 325 -1.15 -14.83 3.66
C MET A 325 -1.99 -13.63 4.11
N VAL A 326 -1.69 -12.47 3.56
CA VAL A 326 -2.31 -11.18 3.92
C VAL A 326 -2.40 -10.28 2.69
N GLY A 327 -3.43 -9.44 2.64
CA GLY A 327 -3.72 -8.51 1.55
C GLY A 327 -5.12 -8.75 0.97
N THR A 328 -5.41 -8.15 -0.17
CA THR A 328 -6.67 -8.31 -0.89
C THR A 328 -6.53 -9.39 -1.97
N PRO A 329 -7.36 -10.42 -2.00
CA PRO A 329 -7.18 -11.63 -2.83
C PRO A 329 -6.78 -11.36 -4.28
N TYR A 330 -7.48 -10.48 -4.98
CA TYR A 330 -7.32 -10.24 -6.43
C TYR A 330 -5.97 -9.61 -6.81
N TRP A 331 -5.30 -8.91 -5.88
CA TRP A 331 -3.99 -8.26 -6.08
C TRP A 331 -2.82 -9.07 -5.53
N MET A 332 -3.08 -10.21 -4.85
CA MET A 332 -2.02 -11.03 -4.24
C MET A 332 -1.10 -11.69 -5.27
N ALA A 333 0.19 -11.71 -4.95
CA ALA A 333 1.18 -12.46 -5.72
C ALA A 333 1.02 -13.98 -5.53
N PRO A 334 1.36 -14.82 -6.54
CA PRO A 334 1.23 -16.27 -6.45
C PRO A 334 1.96 -16.90 -5.26
N GLU A 335 3.14 -16.38 -4.91
CA GLU A 335 3.90 -16.87 -3.74
C GLU A 335 3.22 -16.57 -2.41
N VAL A 336 2.44 -15.46 -2.30
CA VAL A 336 1.62 -15.15 -1.12
C VAL A 336 0.46 -16.14 -1.02
N VAL A 337 -0.24 -16.38 -2.13
CA VAL A 337 -1.38 -17.30 -2.19
C VAL A 337 -0.96 -18.72 -1.87
N THR A 338 0.19 -19.17 -2.39
CA THR A 338 0.74 -20.50 -2.15
C THR A 338 1.50 -20.62 -0.83
N ARG A 339 1.49 -19.55 0.01
CA ARG A 339 2.14 -19.51 1.33
C ARG A 339 3.63 -19.83 1.34
N LYS A 340 4.31 -19.55 0.23
CA LYS A 340 5.77 -19.62 0.17
C LYS A 340 6.36 -18.42 0.91
N GLN A 341 7.64 -18.52 1.24
CA GLN A 341 8.36 -17.36 1.76
C GLN A 341 8.46 -16.27 0.70
N TYR A 342 8.10 -15.04 1.07
CA TYR A 342 8.09 -13.90 0.17
C TYR A 342 8.77 -12.66 0.76
N GLY A 343 9.16 -11.75 -0.08
CA GLY A 343 9.79 -10.47 0.23
C GLY A 343 9.12 -9.28 -0.48
N PRO A 344 9.81 -8.14 -0.56
CA PRO A 344 9.26 -6.88 -1.09
C PRO A 344 8.67 -6.97 -2.50
N LYS A 345 9.14 -7.89 -3.34
CA LYS A 345 8.67 -8.05 -4.73
C LYS A 345 7.19 -8.44 -4.87
N VAL A 346 6.52 -8.80 -3.77
CA VAL A 346 5.05 -9.02 -3.77
C VAL A 346 4.29 -7.72 -4.05
N ASP A 347 4.80 -6.58 -3.56
CA ASP A 347 4.20 -5.27 -3.82
C ASP A 347 4.34 -4.86 -5.29
N VAL A 348 5.43 -5.29 -5.95
CA VAL A 348 5.63 -5.08 -7.40
C VAL A 348 4.60 -5.86 -8.21
N TRP A 349 4.32 -7.10 -7.84
CA TRP A 349 3.23 -7.87 -8.45
C TRP A 349 1.88 -7.15 -8.30
N SER A 350 1.54 -6.73 -7.09
CA SER A 350 0.30 -6.03 -6.80
C SER A 350 0.19 -4.70 -7.58
N LEU A 351 1.30 -3.99 -7.77
CA LEU A 351 1.37 -2.81 -8.64
C LEU A 351 1.06 -3.17 -10.10
N GLY A 352 1.57 -4.30 -10.60
CA GLY A 352 1.24 -4.80 -11.95
C GLY A 352 -0.26 -5.10 -12.11
N ILE A 353 -0.89 -5.71 -11.10
CA ILE A 353 -2.34 -5.93 -11.08
C ILE A 353 -3.11 -4.60 -11.01
N MET A 354 -2.64 -3.64 -10.23
CA MET A 354 -3.23 -2.30 -10.18
C MET A 354 -3.09 -1.56 -11.53
N ALA A 355 -2.01 -1.80 -12.28
CA ALA A 355 -1.87 -1.26 -13.63
C ALA A 355 -2.90 -1.88 -14.59
N LEU A 356 -3.21 -3.18 -14.47
CA LEU A 356 -4.31 -3.80 -15.21
C LEU A 356 -5.68 -3.26 -14.75
N GLU A 357 -5.86 -3.01 -13.46
CA GLU A 357 -7.04 -2.36 -12.91
C GLU A 357 -7.26 -0.96 -13.51
N MET A 358 -6.21 -0.18 -13.69
CA MET A 358 -6.29 1.15 -14.35
C MET A 358 -6.64 1.08 -15.84
N ILE A 359 -6.35 -0.05 -16.51
CA ILE A 359 -6.74 -0.28 -17.92
C ILE A 359 -8.21 -0.70 -18.01
N ASP A 360 -8.60 -1.68 -17.20
CA ASP A 360 -9.86 -2.42 -17.34
C ASP A 360 -10.99 -1.89 -16.45
N GLY A 361 -10.70 -0.96 -15.51
CA GLY A 361 -11.64 -0.48 -14.49
C GLY A 361 -11.78 -1.42 -13.28
N GLU A 362 -11.26 -2.65 -13.37
CA GLU A 362 -11.33 -3.69 -12.36
C GLU A 362 -10.09 -4.60 -12.39
N PRO A 363 -9.69 -5.20 -11.26
CA PRO A 363 -8.61 -6.18 -11.26
C PRO A 363 -9.05 -7.50 -11.93
N PRO A 364 -8.10 -8.31 -12.42
CA PRO A 364 -8.41 -9.64 -12.93
C PRO A 364 -9.16 -10.49 -11.90
N TYR A 365 -10.07 -11.33 -12.41
CA TYR A 365 -10.89 -12.26 -11.60
C TYR A 365 -11.89 -11.59 -10.62
N LEU A 366 -12.15 -10.28 -10.70
CA LEU A 366 -13.09 -9.61 -9.78
C LEU A 366 -14.50 -10.24 -9.83
N ASN A 367 -14.91 -10.81 -10.96
CA ASN A 367 -16.21 -11.48 -11.11
C ASN A 367 -16.28 -12.86 -10.42
N GLU A 368 -15.13 -13.42 -10.05
CA GLU A 368 -15.02 -14.65 -9.28
C GLU A 368 -15.17 -14.39 -7.77
N ASN A 369 -15.55 -15.42 -7.00
CA ASN A 369 -15.47 -15.29 -5.55
C ASN A 369 -13.98 -15.30 -5.10
N PRO A 370 -13.65 -14.74 -3.91
CA PRO A 370 -12.26 -14.60 -3.49
C PRO A 370 -11.46 -15.92 -3.45
N LEU A 371 -12.07 -17.04 -3.04
CA LEU A 371 -11.39 -18.34 -2.99
C LEU A 371 -11.08 -18.87 -4.40
N ARG A 372 -12.01 -18.68 -5.35
CA ARG A 372 -11.79 -19.06 -6.74
C ARG A 372 -10.72 -18.21 -7.38
N ALA A 373 -10.70 -16.89 -7.12
CA ALA A 373 -9.65 -15.99 -7.58
C ALA A 373 -8.26 -16.44 -7.06
N LEU A 374 -8.13 -16.76 -5.76
CA LEU A 374 -6.90 -17.28 -5.20
C LEU A 374 -6.44 -18.58 -5.88
N TYR A 375 -7.37 -19.50 -6.15
CA TYR A 375 -7.07 -20.73 -6.90
C TYR A 375 -6.53 -20.41 -8.31
N LEU A 376 -7.17 -19.49 -9.05
CA LEU A 376 -6.74 -19.11 -10.39
C LEU A 376 -5.36 -18.44 -10.38
N ILE A 377 -5.07 -17.57 -9.40
CA ILE A 377 -3.77 -16.95 -9.23
C ILE A 377 -2.69 -18.04 -8.97
N ALA A 378 -2.99 -19.02 -8.11
CA ALA A 378 -2.05 -20.07 -7.76
C ALA A 378 -1.76 -21.02 -8.95
N THR A 379 -2.76 -21.28 -9.81
CA THR A 379 -2.65 -22.23 -10.93
C THR A 379 -2.18 -21.59 -12.22
N ASN A 380 -2.70 -20.40 -12.57
CA ASN A 380 -2.42 -19.76 -13.84
C ASN A 380 -1.22 -18.79 -13.74
N GLY A 381 -0.89 -18.31 -12.52
CA GLY A 381 0.13 -17.28 -12.31
C GLY A 381 -0.29 -15.94 -12.94
N LYS A 382 0.46 -15.47 -13.94
CA LYS A 382 0.18 -14.22 -14.63
C LYS A 382 -1.19 -14.24 -15.30
N PRO A 383 -2.07 -13.25 -15.01
CA PRO A 383 -3.38 -13.17 -15.63
C PRO A 383 -3.27 -12.86 -17.14
N GLU A 384 -4.29 -13.25 -17.89
CA GLU A 384 -4.41 -12.85 -19.29
C GLU A 384 -4.71 -11.34 -19.37
N ILE A 385 -3.99 -10.64 -20.22
CA ILE A 385 -4.18 -9.22 -20.47
C ILE A 385 -5.22 -9.10 -21.60
N LYS A 386 -6.37 -8.49 -21.27
CA LYS A 386 -7.42 -8.19 -22.25
C LYS A 386 -6.86 -7.20 -23.29
N GLU A 387 -7.29 -7.37 -24.54
CA GLU A 387 -7.01 -6.42 -25.63
C GLU A 387 -5.54 -5.96 -25.76
N LYS A 388 -4.58 -6.90 -25.64
CA LYS A 388 -3.13 -6.62 -25.77
C LYS A 388 -2.75 -5.75 -26.98
N SER A 389 -3.51 -5.86 -28.07
CA SER A 389 -3.26 -5.11 -29.31
C SER A 389 -3.43 -3.58 -29.16
N ARG A 390 -4.12 -3.14 -28.11
CA ARG A 390 -4.30 -1.71 -27.81
C ARG A 390 -3.17 -1.12 -26.98
N LEU A 391 -2.34 -1.98 -26.37
CA LEU A 391 -1.28 -1.55 -25.47
C LEU A 391 0.04 -1.42 -26.23
N SER A 392 0.82 -0.40 -25.88
CA SER A 392 2.16 -0.24 -26.43
C SER A 392 3.09 -1.36 -25.98
N VAL A 393 4.05 -1.71 -26.82
CA VAL A 393 5.07 -2.74 -26.55
C VAL A 393 5.82 -2.43 -25.24
N VAL A 394 6.09 -1.14 -24.97
CA VAL A 394 6.81 -0.72 -23.76
C VAL A 394 5.96 -0.88 -22.50
N PHE A 395 4.63 -0.74 -22.60
CA PHE A 395 3.74 -0.98 -21.47
C PHE A 395 3.56 -2.48 -21.23
N LEU A 396 3.43 -3.28 -22.27
CA LEU A 396 3.41 -4.75 -22.17
C LEU A 396 4.67 -5.29 -21.49
N ASP A 397 5.86 -4.77 -21.86
CA ASP A 397 7.12 -5.16 -21.21
C ASP A 397 7.14 -4.77 -19.72
N PHE A 398 6.64 -3.59 -19.37
CA PHE A 398 6.49 -3.18 -17.96
C PHE A 398 5.58 -4.14 -17.16
N LEU A 399 4.44 -4.52 -17.74
CA LEU A 399 3.52 -5.49 -17.11
C LEU A 399 4.17 -6.87 -16.99
N ASP A 400 4.95 -7.30 -18.00
CA ASP A 400 5.69 -8.56 -17.95
C ASP A 400 6.73 -8.58 -16.83
N LYS A 401 7.43 -7.46 -16.59
CA LYS A 401 8.40 -7.32 -15.51
C LYS A 401 7.74 -7.32 -14.13
N CYS A 402 6.57 -6.68 -13.99
CA CYS A 402 5.81 -6.67 -12.73
C CYS A 402 5.20 -8.04 -12.40
N LEU A 403 4.62 -8.70 -13.43
CA LEU A 403 3.84 -9.92 -13.29
C LEU A 403 4.65 -11.19 -13.62
N GLU A 404 5.97 -11.14 -13.43
CA GLU A 404 6.84 -12.31 -13.52
C GLU A 404 6.57 -13.25 -12.33
N VAL A 405 6.23 -14.50 -12.62
CA VAL A 405 5.89 -15.51 -11.60
C VAL A 405 7.12 -15.95 -10.82
N GLN A 406 8.27 -16.05 -11.49
CA GLN A 406 9.53 -16.39 -10.83
C GLN A 406 10.06 -15.17 -10.07
N VAL A 407 9.96 -15.21 -8.74
CA VAL A 407 10.28 -14.06 -7.85
C VAL A 407 11.70 -13.54 -8.08
N GLU A 408 12.65 -14.43 -8.37
CA GLU A 408 14.05 -14.09 -8.63
C GLU A 408 14.18 -13.24 -9.90
N LYS A 409 13.37 -13.49 -10.93
CA LYS A 409 13.36 -12.77 -12.19
C LYS A 409 12.48 -11.51 -12.17
N ARG A 410 11.48 -11.46 -11.28
CA ARG A 410 10.67 -10.25 -11.10
C ARG A 410 11.59 -9.13 -10.63
N ILE A 411 11.59 -8.00 -11.32
CA ILE A 411 12.46 -6.88 -10.99
C ILE A 411 11.95 -6.11 -9.77
N SER A 412 12.82 -5.33 -9.13
CA SER A 412 12.51 -4.53 -7.95
C SER A 412 11.80 -3.22 -8.31
N ALA A 413 11.25 -2.54 -7.29
CA ALA A 413 10.69 -1.20 -7.46
C ALA A 413 11.75 -0.18 -7.95
N SER A 414 12.97 -0.27 -7.44
CA SER A 414 14.10 0.57 -7.85
C SER A 414 14.42 0.39 -9.34
N GLU A 415 14.51 -0.86 -9.83
CA GLU A 415 14.77 -1.15 -11.23
C GLU A 415 13.61 -0.66 -12.13
N LEU A 416 12.35 -0.82 -11.70
CA LEU A 416 11.19 -0.35 -12.44
C LEU A 416 11.15 1.18 -12.60
N LEU A 417 11.69 1.95 -11.66
CA LEU A 417 11.80 3.41 -11.79
C LEU A 417 12.64 3.84 -13.01
N THR A 418 13.55 2.98 -13.48
CA THR A 418 14.36 3.23 -14.68
C THR A 418 13.75 2.66 -15.96
N HIS A 419 12.61 1.96 -15.86
CA HIS A 419 11.97 1.31 -17.00
C HIS A 419 11.48 2.34 -18.04
N PRO A 420 11.63 2.07 -19.36
CA PRO A 420 11.23 3.01 -20.42
C PRO A 420 9.76 3.45 -20.36
N PHE A 421 8.85 2.62 -19.88
CA PHE A 421 7.45 3.00 -19.66
C PHE A 421 7.33 4.15 -18.65
N ILE A 422 8.03 4.05 -17.52
CA ILE A 422 8.02 5.08 -16.49
C ILE A 422 8.74 6.34 -16.94
N VAL A 423 9.95 6.19 -17.48
CA VAL A 423 10.81 7.34 -17.82
C VAL A 423 10.28 8.14 -19.01
N ARG A 424 9.69 7.47 -20.02
CA ARG A 424 9.32 8.11 -21.29
C ARG A 424 7.84 8.38 -21.46
N LYS A 425 6.96 7.64 -20.76
CA LYS A 425 5.51 7.75 -20.94
C LYS A 425 4.81 8.53 -19.82
N ALA A 426 5.38 8.59 -18.60
CA ALA A 426 4.73 9.27 -17.49
C ALA A 426 4.48 10.74 -17.80
N LYS A 427 3.22 11.12 -17.81
CA LYS A 427 2.75 12.50 -17.95
C LYS A 427 3.06 13.32 -16.68
N PRO A 428 3.04 14.66 -16.76
CA PRO A 428 3.02 15.51 -15.57
C PRO A 428 1.82 15.18 -14.68
N LEU A 429 2.00 15.24 -13.36
CA LEU A 429 0.95 14.90 -12.39
C LEU A 429 -0.30 15.79 -12.54
N SER A 430 -0.13 17.05 -12.95
CA SER A 430 -1.25 17.96 -13.24
C SER A 430 -2.21 17.42 -14.30
N SER A 431 -1.79 16.48 -15.14
CA SER A 431 -2.68 15.83 -16.11
C SER A 431 -3.71 14.91 -15.48
N LEU A 432 -3.53 14.48 -14.23
CA LEU A 432 -4.50 13.69 -13.47
C LEU A 432 -5.66 14.54 -12.94
N THR A 433 -5.44 15.86 -12.72
CA THR A 433 -6.46 16.76 -12.14
C THR A 433 -7.81 16.72 -12.88
N PRO A 434 -7.89 16.78 -14.22
CA PRO A 434 -9.18 16.68 -14.90
C PRO A 434 -9.91 15.36 -14.65
N LEU A 435 -9.18 14.23 -14.58
CA LEU A 435 -9.78 12.92 -14.29
C LEU A 435 -10.32 12.87 -12.86
N ILE A 436 -9.56 13.41 -11.91
CA ILE A 436 -9.95 13.49 -10.50
C ILE A 436 -11.24 14.32 -10.33
N VAL A 437 -11.31 15.46 -11.00
CA VAL A 437 -12.50 16.35 -10.93
C VAL A 437 -13.73 15.63 -11.49
N VAL A 438 -13.62 15.01 -12.67
CA VAL A 438 -14.73 14.26 -13.30
C VAL A 438 -15.18 13.11 -12.40
N ALA A 439 -14.24 12.34 -11.85
CA ALA A 439 -14.58 11.22 -10.94
C ALA A 439 -15.36 11.71 -9.71
N LYS A 440 -14.93 12.82 -9.10
CA LYS A 440 -15.63 13.42 -7.95
C LYS A 440 -17.03 13.92 -8.30
N GLU A 441 -17.21 14.57 -9.43
CA GLU A 441 -18.52 15.04 -9.89
C GLU A 441 -19.49 13.87 -10.13
N GLN A 442 -19.02 12.77 -10.70
CA GLN A 442 -19.82 11.57 -10.92
C GLN A 442 -20.17 10.87 -9.60
N ALA A 443 -19.23 10.78 -8.66
CA ALA A 443 -19.50 10.25 -7.32
C ALA A 443 -20.55 11.09 -6.57
N ALA A 444 -20.46 12.44 -6.65
CA ALA A 444 -21.42 13.32 -6.03
C ALA A 444 -22.84 13.18 -6.62
N SER A 445 -22.95 13.00 -7.94
CA SER A 445 -24.26 12.82 -8.61
C SER A 445 -24.97 11.52 -8.29
N ARG A 446 -24.23 10.47 -7.85
CA ARG A 446 -24.83 9.19 -7.41
C ARG A 446 -25.34 9.21 -5.97
N SER A 447 -24.90 10.19 -5.19
CA SER A 447 -25.27 10.33 -3.77
C SER A 447 -26.58 11.11 -3.59
N HIS A 448 -27.16 11.63 -4.68
CA HIS A 448 -28.45 12.31 -4.78
C HIS A 448 -29.47 11.47 -5.53
#